data_f8b5795b9f3dbd3825088ed74199b06e
#
_entry.id   f8b5795b9f3dbd3825088ed74199b06e
#
_cell.length_a   1.000
_cell.length_b   1.000
_cell.length_c   1.000
_cell.angle_alpha   90.00
_cell.angle_beta   90.00
_cell.angle_gamma   90.00
#
_symmetry.space_group_name_H-M   'P 1'
#
loop_
_entity.id
_entity.type
_entity.pdbx_description
1 polymer ?
#
loop_
_entity_poly.entity_id
_entity_poly.type
_entity_poly.pdbx_seq_one_letter_code
_entity_poly.pdbx_strand_id
1 'polypeptide(L)'
;MSGTTSGTTGGTTGGTVVVDVHAHAIVPEVEMVVAGAAGLEAQRALDLRRYGRESAAVNGPMIAARMRRLTDLGVRLEDMAAAGVDVQVVSPSPSQYHYWADADLARHVWRAANRGIAAIVDAEPLRFNGFGLVPLQHPDLLVEALDDAVELCGLAGVEISSYAPGPDGGRTVELSDPRLEPFWARAAELGAVVLLHPFGCSLDERLDRFYLSNTVAQPAENAVALSHLIFSGVLDRHPRLRLVAAHGGGYLPTYIGRSDHAWEVRPDAHTCAELPSSYLRRLWFDSLVHTPAALRALVAAVGADRVVLGSDAPFDMGVDDPVARLDAAGLDPADRDRIAGGTAAGLGLLPRKLQS
;
A
#
# COMPACT_ATOMS: atom_id res chain seq x y z
N MET A 1 -11.44 -61.31 16.47
CA MET A 1 -12.22 -60.28 15.78
C MET A 1 -11.46 -58.98 15.91
N SER A 2 -10.67 -58.67 14.90
CA SER A 2 -9.81 -57.51 14.84
C SER A 2 -10.56 -56.39 14.08
N GLY A 3 -10.86 -55.31 14.81
CA GLY A 3 -11.45 -54.09 14.22
C GLY A 3 -10.35 -53.12 13.83
N THR A 4 -10.11 -52.99 12.56
CA THR A 4 -9.24 -51.96 11.97
C THR A 4 -10.01 -50.65 11.90
N THR A 5 -9.57 -49.66 12.68
CA THR A 5 -10.02 -48.25 12.53
C THR A 5 -9.23 -47.60 11.42
N SER A 6 -9.88 -47.36 10.32
CA SER A 6 -9.35 -46.52 9.20
C SER A 6 -9.33 -45.06 9.64
N GLY A 7 -8.15 -44.52 9.87
CA GLY A 7 -7.96 -43.08 9.99
C GLY A 7 -8.16 -42.42 8.62
N THR A 8 -9.18 -41.62 8.53
CA THR A 8 -9.39 -40.67 7.40
C THR A 8 -8.37 -39.56 7.53
N THR A 9 -7.30 -39.65 6.74
CA THR A 9 -6.46 -38.49 6.44
C THR A 9 -7.28 -37.51 5.61
N GLY A 10 -7.71 -36.40 6.22
CA GLY A 10 -8.30 -35.28 5.51
C GLY A 10 -7.27 -34.70 4.54
N GLY A 11 -7.41 -35.08 3.26
CA GLY A 11 -6.69 -34.41 2.19
C GLY A 11 -7.19 -32.97 2.08
N THR A 12 -6.33 -32.03 2.36
CA THR A 12 -6.54 -30.63 1.98
C THR A 12 -6.65 -30.58 0.46
N THR A 13 -7.85 -30.31 -0.04
CA THR A 13 -8.05 -29.86 -1.42
C THR A 13 -7.23 -28.59 -1.58
N GLY A 14 -6.21 -28.59 -2.47
CA GLY A 14 -5.29 -27.48 -2.68
C GLY A 14 -6.00 -26.28 -3.27
N GLY A 15 -6.70 -25.50 -2.44
CA GLY A 15 -7.23 -24.19 -2.79
C GLY A 15 -6.09 -23.15 -2.81
N THR A 16 -6.22 -22.16 -3.65
CA THR A 16 -5.31 -21.00 -3.68
C THR A 16 -5.33 -20.30 -2.33
N VAL A 17 -4.15 -20.09 -1.72
CA VAL A 17 -4.02 -19.26 -0.50
C VAL A 17 -4.46 -17.83 -0.82
N VAL A 18 -5.43 -17.32 -0.09
CA VAL A 18 -5.96 -15.97 -0.27
C VAL A 18 -5.11 -14.97 0.51
N VAL A 19 -4.52 -13.99 -0.21
CA VAL A 19 -3.58 -13.01 0.36
C VAL A 19 -4.12 -11.60 0.17
N ASP A 20 -4.51 -10.95 1.25
CA ASP A 20 -4.84 -9.53 1.27
C ASP A 20 -3.54 -8.72 1.43
N VAL A 21 -3.17 -7.97 0.41
CA VAL A 21 -1.88 -7.23 0.34
C VAL A 21 -2.00 -5.81 0.89
N HIS A 22 -3.20 -5.33 1.15
CA HIS A 22 -3.46 -3.95 1.54
C HIS A 22 -4.34 -3.89 2.79
N ALA A 23 -3.71 -3.83 3.95
CA ALA A 23 -4.37 -3.70 5.24
C ALA A 23 -3.50 -2.95 6.25
N HIS A 24 -4.12 -2.24 7.17
CA HIS A 24 -3.42 -1.33 8.08
C HIS A 24 -3.57 -1.70 9.55
N ALA A 25 -2.53 -1.35 10.32
CA ALA A 25 -2.56 -1.38 11.78
C ALA A 25 -2.10 -0.02 12.35
N ILE A 26 -2.58 0.30 13.53
CA ILE A 26 -1.98 1.38 14.33
C ILE A 26 -0.95 0.74 15.27
N VAL A 27 0.27 1.27 15.22
CA VAL A 27 1.37 0.93 16.13
C VAL A 27 1.36 1.94 17.28
N PRO A 28 0.95 1.54 18.50
CA PRO A 28 0.80 2.49 19.61
C PRO A 28 2.10 3.19 19.99
N GLU A 29 3.25 2.53 19.78
CA GLU A 29 4.58 3.07 20.07
C GLU A 29 4.89 4.30 19.20
N VAL A 30 4.37 4.35 17.96
CA VAL A 30 4.52 5.54 17.09
C VAL A 30 3.80 6.74 17.69
N GLU A 31 2.59 6.54 18.20
CA GLU A 31 1.82 7.62 18.86
C GLU A 31 2.55 8.15 20.11
N MET A 32 3.19 7.25 20.88
CA MET A 32 4.00 7.65 22.04
C MET A 32 5.25 8.45 21.63
N VAL A 33 5.89 8.07 20.51
CA VAL A 33 7.08 8.77 19.99
C VAL A 33 6.77 10.20 19.57
N VAL A 34 5.62 10.44 18.95
CA VAL A 34 5.24 11.77 18.46
C VAL A 34 4.48 12.61 19.50
N ALA A 35 4.11 12.03 20.65
CA ALA A 35 3.34 12.71 21.67
C ALA A 35 4.09 13.96 22.19
N GLY A 36 3.44 15.12 22.09
CA GLY A 36 4.02 16.41 22.53
C GLY A 36 5.02 17.04 21.55
N ALA A 37 5.28 16.45 20.40
CA ALA A 37 6.10 17.06 19.36
C ALA A 37 5.39 18.29 18.75
N ALA A 38 6.12 19.39 18.58
CA ALA A 38 5.54 20.68 18.16
C ALA A 38 4.86 20.62 16.79
N GLY A 39 5.35 19.77 15.86
CA GLY A 39 4.78 19.59 14.52
C GLY A 39 3.41 18.89 14.50
N LEU A 40 3.07 18.13 15.54
CA LEU A 40 1.83 17.35 15.59
C LEU A 40 0.57 18.21 15.53
N GLU A 41 0.55 19.33 16.27
CA GLU A 41 -0.60 20.26 16.25
C GLU A 41 -0.73 20.98 14.89
N ALA A 42 0.39 21.35 14.28
CA ALA A 42 0.40 21.95 12.95
C ALA A 42 -0.12 20.95 11.89
N GLN A 43 0.27 19.68 11.99
CA GLN A 43 -0.23 18.62 11.12
C GLN A 43 -1.74 18.40 11.31
N ARG A 44 -2.23 18.32 12.53
CA ARG A 44 -3.67 18.19 12.80
C ARG A 44 -4.48 19.35 12.25
N ALA A 45 -3.97 20.58 12.35
CA ALA A 45 -4.61 21.76 11.77
C ALA A 45 -4.64 21.69 10.23
N LEU A 46 -3.56 21.21 9.60
CA LEU A 46 -3.47 21.00 8.16
C LEU A 46 -4.46 19.92 7.70
N ASP A 47 -4.54 18.81 8.41
CA ASP A 47 -5.46 17.71 8.09
C ASP A 47 -6.91 18.17 8.21
N LEU A 48 -7.25 18.92 9.27
CA LEU A 48 -8.59 19.48 9.43
C LEU A 48 -8.96 20.44 8.28
N ARG A 49 -8.01 21.21 7.78
CA ARG A 49 -8.21 22.10 6.63
C ARG A 49 -8.46 21.30 5.35
N ARG A 50 -7.69 20.24 5.11
CA ARG A 50 -7.74 19.42 3.90
C ARG A 50 -8.96 18.51 3.84
N TYR A 51 -9.30 17.87 4.96
CA TYR A 51 -10.46 16.99 5.04
C TYR A 51 -11.78 17.74 5.21
N GLY A 52 -11.72 18.96 5.74
CA GLY A 52 -12.88 19.72 6.11
C GLY A 52 -13.55 19.28 7.41
N ARG A 53 -14.27 20.18 8.05
CA ARG A 53 -14.89 19.95 9.36
C ARG A 53 -15.94 18.84 9.34
N GLU A 54 -16.71 18.72 8.25
CA GLU A 54 -17.77 17.72 8.12
C GLU A 54 -17.16 16.31 8.07
N SER A 55 -16.14 16.08 7.23
CA SER A 55 -15.44 14.80 7.14
C SER A 55 -14.69 14.48 8.45
N ALA A 56 -14.03 15.46 9.06
CA ALA A 56 -13.34 15.27 10.34
C ALA A 56 -14.30 14.84 11.47
N ALA A 57 -15.54 15.37 11.48
CA ALA A 57 -16.56 15.00 12.46
C ALA A 57 -17.04 13.54 12.28
N VAL A 58 -16.93 12.97 11.08
CA VAL A 58 -17.23 11.55 10.79
C VAL A 58 -16.02 10.67 11.08
N ASN A 59 -14.82 11.09 10.68
CA ASN A 59 -13.59 10.29 10.80
C ASN A 59 -13.25 9.95 12.26
N GLY A 60 -13.36 10.89 13.19
CA GLY A 60 -13.04 10.66 14.60
C GLY A 60 -13.84 9.50 15.22
N PRO A 61 -15.18 9.54 15.21
CA PRO A 61 -16.02 8.43 15.67
C PRO A 61 -15.79 7.12 14.90
N MET A 62 -15.55 7.18 13.59
CA MET A 62 -15.28 6.00 12.77
C MET A 62 -13.99 5.30 13.21
N ILE A 63 -12.90 6.04 13.37
CA ILE A 63 -11.61 5.48 13.85
C ILE A 63 -11.77 4.93 15.27
N ALA A 64 -12.45 5.66 16.17
CA ALA A 64 -12.69 5.18 17.53
C ALA A 64 -13.46 3.85 17.55
N ALA A 65 -14.47 3.68 16.70
CA ALA A 65 -15.24 2.44 16.58
C ALA A 65 -14.40 1.28 16.02
N ARG A 66 -13.39 1.57 15.20
CA ARG A 66 -12.51 0.57 14.57
C ARG A 66 -11.18 0.36 15.31
N MET A 67 -10.95 1.07 16.42
CA MET A 67 -9.65 1.02 17.12
C MET A 67 -9.22 -0.40 17.48
N ARG A 68 -10.15 -1.25 17.93
CA ARG A 68 -9.83 -2.65 18.23
C ARG A 68 -9.42 -3.44 16.98
N ARG A 69 -10.01 -3.18 15.83
CA ARG A 69 -9.62 -3.81 14.55
C ARG A 69 -8.23 -3.35 14.08
N LEU A 70 -7.81 -2.15 14.50
CA LEU A 70 -6.50 -1.57 14.20
C LEU A 70 -5.38 -2.04 15.14
N THR A 71 -5.71 -2.47 16.38
CA THR A 71 -4.72 -2.72 17.44
C THR A 71 -4.80 -4.10 18.07
N ASP A 72 -5.93 -4.82 17.96
CA ASP A 72 -6.16 -6.13 18.61
C ASP A 72 -6.00 -7.26 17.58
N LEU A 73 -4.98 -8.09 17.77
CA LEU A 73 -4.65 -9.18 16.87
C LEU A 73 -5.76 -10.26 16.80
N GLY A 74 -6.43 -10.54 17.93
CA GLY A 74 -7.53 -11.52 17.97
C GLY A 74 -8.71 -11.07 17.10
N VAL A 75 -9.12 -9.82 17.24
CA VAL A 75 -10.17 -9.21 16.41
C VAL A 75 -9.79 -9.24 14.92
N ARG A 76 -8.53 -8.92 14.59
CA ARG A 76 -8.03 -8.98 13.20
C ARG A 76 -8.13 -10.38 12.61
N LEU A 77 -7.75 -11.40 13.36
CA LEU A 77 -7.86 -12.80 12.90
C LEU A 77 -9.30 -13.24 12.68
N GLU A 78 -10.24 -12.78 13.54
CA GLU A 78 -11.68 -13.01 13.36
C GLU A 78 -12.19 -12.34 12.08
N ASP A 79 -11.80 -11.07 11.83
CA ASP A 79 -12.17 -10.34 10.62
C ASP A 79 -11.61 -11.02 9.36
N MET A 80 -10.35 -11.44 9.36
CA MET A 80 -9.74 -12.18 8.25
C MET A 80 -10.50 -13.49 7.96
N ALA A 81 -10.85 -14.24 9.00
CA ALA A 81 -11.61 -15.47 8.84
C ALA A 81 -13.01 -15.21 8.24
N ALA A 82 -13.69 -14.16 8.69
CA ALA A 82 -15.00 -13.75 8.14
C ALA A 82 -14.89 -13.29 6.67
N ALA A 83 -13.78 -12.64 6.30
CA ALA A 83 -13.51 -12.18 4.93
C ALA A 83 -12.99 -13.28 3.99
N GLY A 84 -12.69 -14.48 4.49
CA GLY A 84 -12.08 -15.57 3.72
C GLY A 84 -10.63 -15.31 3.33
N VAL A 85 -9.88 -14.55 4.16
CA VAL A 85 -8.48 -14.19 3.96
C VAL A 85 -7.59 -15.11 4.79
N ASP A 86 -6.66 -15.80 4.13
CA ASP A 86 -5.71 -16.71 4.79
C ASP A 86 -4.51 -15.94 5.33
N VAL A 87 -3.98 -15.02 4.55
CA VAL A 87 -2.78 -14.23 4.86
C VAL A 87 -3.07 -12.75 4.64
N GLN A 88 -2.60 -11.91 5.54
CA GLN A 88 -2.67 -10.46 5.39
C GLN A 88 -1.28 -9.84 5.45
N VAL A 89 -0.98 -8.95 4.52
CA VAL A 89 0.21 -8.09 4.57
C VAL A 89 -0.19 -6.80 5.25
N VAL A 90 0.34 -6.56 6.44
CA VAL A 90 -0.05 -5.43 7.28
C VAL A 90 0.97 -4.31 7.17
N SER A 91 0.51 -3.08 7.02
CA SER A 91 1.34 -1.87 7.05
C SER A 91 0.91 -0.92 8.17
N PRO A 92 1.75 0.02 8.60
CA PRO A 92 1.31 1.09 9.48
C PRO A 92 0.17 1.89 8.85
N SER A 93 -0.78 2.37 9.67
CA SER A 93 -1.80 3.29 9.17
C SER A 93 -1.14 4.52 8.52
N PRO A 94 -1.60 5.00 7.34
CA PRO A 94 -1.05 6.19 6.69
C PRO A 94 -1.04 7.45 7.58
N SER A 95 -1.91 7.52 8.57
CA SER A 95 -1.88 8.57 9.59
C SER A 95 -0.59 8.58 10.43
N GLN A 96 0.19 7.50 10.40
CA GLN A 96 1.45 7.34 11.14
C GLN A 96 2.70 7.63 10.30
N TYR A 97 2.59 8.12 9.07
CA TYR A 97 3.74 8.53 8.27
C TYR A 97 4.54 9.66 8.91
N HIS A 98 3.86 10.60 9.55
CA HIS A 98 4.46 11.76 10.24
C HIS A 98 5.56 12.47 9.45
N TYR A 99 5.35 12.69 8.15
CA TYR A 99 6.33 13.33 7.26
C TYR A 99 6.61 14.81 7.59
N TRP A 100 6.00 15.34 8.63
CA TRP A 100 6.35 16.61 9.24
C TRP A 100 7.51 16.52 10.24
N ALA A 101 7.89 15.31 10.68
CA ALA A 101 8.94 15.09 11.66
C ALA A 101 10.31 15.44 11.08
N ASP A 102 11.16 16.08 11.89
CA ASP A 102 12.56 16.27 11.56
C ASP A 102 13.31 14.93 11.50
N ALA A 103 14.57 14.96 11.09
CA ALA A 103 15.34 13.74 10.82
C ALA A 103 15.53 12.86 12.08
N ASP A 104 15.67 13.45 13.24
CA ASP A 104 15.88 12.69 14.48
C ASP A 104 14.56 12.05 14.97
N LEU A 105 13.48 12.82 14.99
CA LEU A 105 12.16 12.28 15.30
C LEU A 105 11.71 11.24 14.28
N ALA A 106 11.95 11.47 13.00
CA ALA A 106 11.63 10.52 11.93
C ALA A 106 12.31 9.17 12.14
N ARG A 107 13.60 9.14 12.58
CA ARG A 107 14.29 7.88 12.94
C ARG A 107 13.59 7.11 14.04
N HIS A 108 13.03 7.79 15.04
CA HIS A 108 12.26 7.13 16.09
C HIS A 108 10.92 6.62 15.57
N VAL A 109 10.25 7.37 14.69
CA VAL A 109 8.96 7.02 14.10
C VAL A 109 9.08 5.72 13.29
N TRP A 110 9.95 5.66 12.25
CA TRP A 110 9.98 4.46 11.43
C TRP A 110 10.48 3.23 12.18
N ARG A 111 11.45 3.39 13.11
CA ARG A 111 11.92 2.25 13.92
C ARG A 111 10.83 1.71 14.84
N ALA A 112 10.00 2.56 15.40
CA ALA A 112 8.84 2.13 16.18
C ALA A 112 7.82 1.42 15.30
N ALA A 113 7.50 1.99 14.14
CA ALA A 113 6.57 1.41 13.18
C ALA A 113 7.04 0.03 12.68
N ASN A 114 8.31 -0.07 12.22
CA ASN A 114 8.86 -1.31 11.68
C ASN A 114 8.87 -2.43 12.73
N ARG A 115 9.28 -2.15 13.96
CA ARG A 115 9.24 -3.12 15.07
C ARG A 115 7.82 -3.51 15.45
N GLY A 116 6.89 -2.56 15.45
CA GLY A 116 5.49 -2.84 15.76
C GLY A 116 4.84 -3.76 14.74
N ILE A 117 5.07 -3.53 13.44
CA ILE A 117 4.61 -4.44 12.38
C ILE A 117 5.31 -5.79 12.47
N ALA A 118 6.63 -5.84 12.71
CA ALA A 118 7.35 -7.09 12.90
C ALA A 118 6.79 -7.91 14.07
N ALA A 119 6.41 -7.25 15.17
CA ALA A 119 5.78 -7.93 16.30
C ALA A 119 4.42 -8.57 15.96
N ILE A 120 3.62 -7.95 15.09
CA ILE A 120 2.38 -8.54 14.57
C ILE A 120 2.70 -9.79 13.73
N VAL A 121 3.70 -9.72 12.84
CA VAL A 121 4.13 -10.84 12.00
C VAL A 121 4.66 -11.99 12.85
N ASP A 122 5.47 -11.69 13.85
CA ASP A 122 6.09 -12.71 14.74
C ASP A 122 5.05 -13.41 15.64
N ALA A 123 3.97 -12.70 16.02
CA ALA A 123 2.91 -13.29 16.84
C ALA A 123 2.13 -14.37 16.08
N GLU A 124 1.89 -14.21 14.78
CA GLU A 124 1.14 -15.16 13.93
C GLU A 124 1.85 -15.35 12.58
N PRO A 125 3.03 -15.99 12.56
CA PRO A 125 3.95 -15.99 11.42
C PRO A 125 3.52 -16.89 10.26
N LEU A 126 2.34 -17.49 10.31
CA LEU A 126 1.66 -18.18 9.20
C LEU A 126 0.51 -17.38 8.61
N ARG A 127 0.11 -16.30 9.29
CA ARG A 127 -1.05 -15.50 8.92
C ARG A 127 -0.67 -14.09 8.44
N PHE A 128 0.52 -13.61 8.80
CA PHE A 128 0.95 -12.25 8.48
C PHE A 128 2.29 -12.19 7.75
N ASN A 129 2.39 -11.21 6.89
CA ASN A 129 3.60 -10.57 6.41
C ASN A 129 3.44 -9.06 6.64
N GLY A 130 4.45 -8.23 6.39
CA GLY A 130 4.33 -6.82 6.69
C GLY A 130 5.14 -5.91 5.77
N PHE A 131 4.68 -4.65 5.70
CA PHE A 131 5.43 -3.53 5.16
C PHE A 131 5.81 -2.58 6.29
N GLY A 132 7.05 -2.12 6.27
CA GLY A 132 7.53 -1.10 7.19
C GLY A 132 7.23 0.31 6.67
N LEU A 133 7.76 1.29 7.39
CA LEU A 133 7.66 2.71 7.08
C LEU A 133 9.05 3.28 6.78
N VAL A 134 9.12 4.22 5.84
CA VAL A 134 10.32 5.01 5.53
C VAL A 134 10.01 6.52 5.51
N PRO A 135 10.95 7.38 5.89
CA PRO A 135 10.73 8.83 6.00
C PRO A 135 10.92 9.53 4.66
N LEU A 136 9.92 9.49 3.79
CA LEU A 136 10.00 10.02 2.41
C LEU A 136 10.43 11.50 2.35
N GLN A 137 10.14 12.30 3.40
CA GLN A 137 10.58 13.69 3.53
C GLN A 137 12.10 13.85 3.71
N HIS A 138 12.82 12.78 4.05
CA HIS A 138 14.26 12.76 4.26
C HIS A 138 14.93 11.74 3.31
N PRO A 139 15.15 12.09 2.03
CA PRO A 139 15.70 11.17 1.03
C PRO A 139 17.02 10.48 1.41
N ASP A 140 17.86 11.15 2.17
CA ASP A 140 19.15 10.66 2.67
C ASP A 140 19.03 9.55 3.73
N LEU A 141 17.85 9.38 4.34
CA LEU A 141 17.58 8.37 5.37
C LEU A 141 16.82 7.14 4.83
N LEU A 142 16.36 7.17 3.60
CA LEU A 142 15.48 6.14 3.05
C LEU A 142 16.13 4.76 2.96
N VAL A 143 17.41 4.69 2.60
CA VAL A 143 18.14 3.42 2.52
C VAL A 143 18.31 2.81 3.91
N GLU A 144 18.70 3.61 4.92
CA GLU A 144 18.79 3.17 6.32
C GLU A 144 17.44 2.60 6.80
N ALA A 145 16.35 3.30 6.52
CA ALA A 145 15.02 2.89 6.95
C ALA A 145 14.50 1.64 6.21
N LEU A 146 14.83 1.50 4.92
CA LEU A 146 14.52 0.31 4.13
C LEU A 146 15.28 -0.92 4.64
N ASP A 147 16.58 -0.78 4.92
CA ASP A 147 17.41 -1.85 5.49
C ASP A 147 16.91 -2.26 6.89
N ASP A 148 16.51 -1.29 7.72
CA ASP A 148 15.86 -1.56 9.02
C ASP A 148 14.59 -2.40 8.85
N ALA A 149 13.70 -2.03 7.92
CA ALA A 149 12.47 -2.76 7.68
C ALA A 149 12.73 -4.19 7.16
N VAL A 150 13.58 -4.33 6.13
CA VAL A 150 13.71 -5.60 5.39
C VAL A 150 14.74 -6.53 6.04
N GLU A 151 15.93 -6.01 6.37
CA GLU A 151 17.04 -6.86 6.86
C GLU A 151 16.98 -7.06 8.38
N LEU A 152 16.62 -6.02 9.16
CA LEU A 152 16.58 -6.13 10.62
C LEU A 152 15.22 -6.62 11.14
N CYS A 153 14.11 -6.06 10.63
CA CYS A 153 12.76 -6.44 11.06
C CYS A 153 12.16 -7.58 10.24
N GLY A 154 12.77 -7.93 9.12
CA GLY A 154 12.34 -9.06 8.32
C GLY A 154 11.04 -8.87 7.55
N LEU A 155 10.66 -7.64 7.29
CA LEU A 155 9.45 -7.31 6.54
C LEU A 155 9.65 -7.53 5.03
N ALA A 156 8.54 -7.66 4.27
CA ALA A 156 8.60 -7.91 2.83
C ALA A 156 8.94 -6.65 2.01
N GLY A 157 8.91 -5.51 2.64
CA GLY A 157 9.17 -4.23 2.00
C GLY A 157 8.66 -3.08 2.85
N VAL A 158 8.26 -1.98 2.20
CA VAL A 158 7.85 -0.75 2.87
C VAL A 158 6.64 -0.12 2.20
N GLU A 159 5.91 0.69 2.97
CA GLU A 159 4.85 1.57 2.48
C GLU A 159 5.35 3.00 2.37
N ILE A 160 4.98 3.70 1.31
CA ILE A 160 5.28 5.12 1.08
C ILE A 160 4.06 5.88 0.61
N SER A 161 4.01 7.19 0.87
CA SER A 161 3.00 8.07 0.25
C SER A 161 3.33 8.43 -1.21
N SER A 162 2.37 9.06 -1.88
CA SER A 162 2.52 9.61 -3.24
C SER A 162 3.53 10.75 -3.33
N TYR A 163 3.71 11.47 -2.24
CA TYR A 163 4.68 12.56 -2.06
C TYR A 163 4.96 12.78 -0.58
N ALA A 164 5.96 13.58 -0.28
CA ALA A 164 6.16 14.12 1.07
C ALA A 164 6.37 15.64 1.02
N PRO A 165 5.97 16.39 2.07
CA PRO A 165 6.37 17.79 2.19
C PRO A 165 7.89 17.87 2.25
N GLY A 166 8.46 18.89 1.60
CA GLY A 166 9.89 19.13 1.73
C GLY A 166 10.24 19.60 3.16
N PRO A 167 11.43 19.29 3.64
CA PRO A 167 11.87 19.73 4.96
C PRO A 167 11.82 21.26 5.06
N ASP A 168 11.42 21.76 6.23
CA ASP A 168 11.34 23.19 6.56
C ASP A 168 10.43 24.00 5.60
N GLY A 169 9.40 23.37 5.02
CA GLY A 169 8.51 24.03 4.07
C GLY A 169 9.13 24.25 2.68
N GLY A 170 10.22 23.54 2.38
CA GLY A 170 10.84 23.51 1.07
C GLY A 170 9.99 22.84 -0.01
N ARG A 171 10.59 22.62 -1.19
CA ARG A 171 9.91 21.96 -2.30
C ARG A 171 9.47 20.54 -1.92
N THR A 172 8.26 20.17 -2.31
CA THR A 172 7.71 18.81 -2.18
C THR A 172 8.69 17.76 -2.74
N VAL A 173 8.86 16.66 -2.03
CA VAL A 173 9.59 15.48 -2.50
C VAL A 173 8.64 14.63 -3.31
N GLU A 174 8.78 14.69 -4.63
CA GLU A 174 8.04 13.87 -5.58
C GLU A 174 8.78 12.53 -5.81
N LEU A 175 8.07 11.49 -6.27
CA LEU A 175 8.72 10.18 -6.52
C LEU A 175 9.74 10.21 -7.68
N SER A 176 9.80 11.29 -8.44
CA SER A 176 10.83 11.57 -9.45
C SER A 176 12.05 12.32 -8.91
N ASP A 177 12.08 12.67 -7.62
CA ASP A 177 13.22 13.40 -7.06
C ASP A 177 14.51 12.57 -7.19
N PRO A 178 15.58 13.10 -7.82
CA PRO A 178 16.81 12.34 -8.04
C PRO A 178 17.49 11.91 -6.74
N ARG A 179 17.19 12.53 -5.61
CA ARG A 179 17.70 12.09 -4.30
C ARG A 179 17.12 10.75 -3.85
N LEU A 180 16.03 10.28 -4.48
CA LEU A 180 15.42 8.96 -4.22
C LEU A 180 16.12 7.83 -4.98
N GLU A 181 17.02 8.13 -5.90
CA GLU A 181 17.70 7.11 -6.73
C GLU A 181 18.37 5.99 -5.92
N PRO A 182 19.10 6.27 -4.81
CA PRO A 182 19.68 5.22 -3.97
C PRO A 182 18.61 4.30 -3.33
N PHE A 183 17.45 4.85 -2.98
CA PHE A 183 16.33 4.08 -2.42
C PHE A 183 15.73 3.12 -3.46
N TRP A 184 15.47 3.60 -4.69
CA TRP A 184 14.96 2.75 -5.76
C TRP A 184 15.93 1.62 -6.13
N ALA A 185 17.24 1.95 -6.20
CA ALA A 185 18.28 0.97 -6.43
C ALA A 185 18.30 -0.11 -5.33
N ARG A 186 18.27 0.30 -4.06
CA ARG A 186 18.32 -0.62 -2.93
C ARG A 186 17.06 -1.49 -2.83
N ALA A 187 15.87 -0.91 -3.05
CA ALA A 187 14.62 -1.67 -3.09
C ALA A 187 14.64 -2.75 -4.19
N ALA A 188 15.14 -2.40 -5.39
CA ALA A 188 15.29 -3.34 -6.50
C ALA A 188 16.35 -4.43 -6.22
N GLU A 189 17.43 -4.09 -5.52
CA GLU A 189 18.48 -5.04 -5.09
C GLU A 189 17.95 -6.06 -4.09
N LEU A 190 17.28 -5.60 -3.04
CA LEU A 190 16.66 -6.45 -2.02
C LEU A 190 15.46 -7.25 -2.54
N GLY A 191 14.89 -6.88 -3.70
CA GLY A 191 13.61 -7.38 -4.16
C GLY A 191 12.46 -7.01 -3.22
N ALA A 192 12.65 -5.95 -2.43
CA ALA A 192 11.64 -5.43 -1.52
C ALA A 192 10.43 -4.88 -2.29
N VAL A 193 9.24 -5.12 -1.77
CA VAL A 193 8.02 -4.55 -2.33
C VAL A 193 7.80 -3.16 -1.76
N VAL A 194 7.53 -2.18 -2.63
CA VAL A 194 7.13 -0.84 -2.24
C VAL A 194 5.63 -0.70 -2.45
N LEU A 195 4.86 -0.57 -1.37
CA LEU A 195 3.44 -0.23 -1.44
C LEU A 195 3.30 1.29 -1.54
N LEU A 196 2.79 1.77 -2.65
CA LEU A 196 2.44 3.18 -2.85
C LEU A 196 1.02 3.41 -2.36
N HIS A 197 0.88 4.04 -1.21
CA HIS A 197 -0.40 4.37 -0.61
C HIS A 197 -0.48 5.88 -0.34
N PRO A 198 -1.27 6.63 -1.13
CA PRO A 198 -1.38 8.07 -0.98
C PRO A 198 -2.03 8.43 0.36
N PHE A 199 -1.50 9.47 1.00
CA PHE A 199 -2.10 10.06 2.18
C PHE A 199 -1.88 11.58 2.17
N GLY A 200 -2.94 12.32 2.46
CA GLY A 200 -2.97 13.75 2.30
C GLY A 200 -3.60 14.16 0.96
N CYS A 201 -3.54 15.45 0.66
CA CYS A 201 -4.19 16.01 -0.51
C CYS A 201 -3.41 17.24 -0.99
N SER A 202 -2.82 17.16 -2.17
CA SER A 202 -2.11 18.30 -2.78
C SER A 202 -3.07 19.37 -3.33
N LEU A 203 -4.35 19.02 -3.54
CA LEU A 203 -5.38 19.97 -3.99
C LEU A 203 -5.98 20.80 -2.85
N ASP A 204 -5.56 20.52 -1.62
CA ASP A 204 -5.86 21.25 -0.40
C ASP A 204 -7.36 21.50 -0.16
N GLU A 205 -7.73 22.71 0.29
CA GLU A 205 -9.10 23.12 0.65
C GLU A 205 -10.12 23.05 -0.51
N ARG A 206 -9.68 22.87 -1.74
CA ARG A 206 -10.59 22.60 -2.86
C ARG A 206 -11.39 21.31 -2.69
N LEU A 207 -10.95 20.40 -1.85
CA LEU A 207 -11.53 19.07 -1.63
C LEU A 207 -12.01 18.86 -0.17
N ASP A 208 -12.20 19.93 0.59
CA ASP A 208 -12.57 19.92 2.01
C ASP A 208 -14.05 19.60 2.28
N ARG A 209 -14.84 19.29 1.25
CA ARG A 209 -16.26 18.97 1.35
C ARG A 209 -16.58 17.66 0.64
N PHE A 210 -17.70 17.03 1.04
CA PHE A 210 -18.24 15.82 0.40
C PHE A 210 -17.26 14.63 0.41
N TYR A 211 -16.33 14.64 1.32
CA TYR A 211 -15.25 13.64 1.43
C TYR A 211 -14.39 13.56 0.14
N LEU A 212 -14.28 14.64 -0.63
CA LEU A 212 -13.49 14.68 -1.86
C LEU A 212 -11.98 14.52 -1.60
N SER A 213 -11.51 14.82 -0.40
CA SER A 213 -10.14 14.55 0.06
C SER A 213 -9.78 13.05 0.05
N ASN A 214 -10.78 12.17 0.09
CA ASN A 214 -10.59 10.73 -0.11
C ASN A 214 -11.01 10.31 -1.53
N THR A 215 -12.29 10.54 -1.91
CA THR A 215 -12.86 9.98 -3.14
C THR A 215 -12.26 10.53 -4.43
N VAL A 216 -11.64 11.71 -4.39
CA VAL A 216 -10.96 12.36 -5.53
C VAL A 216 -9.46 12.46 -5.31
N ALA A 217 -9.02 12.92 -4.12
CA ALA A 217 -7.59 13.16 -3.90
C ALA A 217 -6.79 11.87 -3.95
N GLN A 218 -7.20 10.81 -3.24
CA GLN A 218 -6.43 9.57 -3.21
C GLN A 218 -6.16 8.97 -4.61
N PRO A 219 -7.18 8.82 -5.49
CA PRO A 219 -6.95 8.37 -6.85
C PRO A 219 -6.12 9.34 -7.69
N ALA A 220 -6.26 10.66 -7.49
CA ALA A 220 -5.47 11.66 -8.21
C ALA A 220 -4.00 11.62 -7.80
N GLU A 221 -3.72 11.52 -6.50
CA GLU A 221 -2.35 11.42 -5.96
C GLU A 221 -1.63 10.16 -6.47
N ASN A 222 -2.30 9.01 -6.54
CA ASN A 222 -1.76 7.81 -7.19
C ASN A 222 -1.37 8.08 -8.65
N ALA A 223 -2.25 8.73 -9.41
CA ALA A 223 -1.98 9.02 -10.82
C ALA A 223 -0.79 9.97 -10.99
N VAL A 224 -0.65 10.97 -10.12
CA VAL A 224 0.50 11.90 -10.12
C VAL A 224 1.79 11.15 -9.80
N ALA A 225 1.82 10.40 -8.71
CA ALA A 225 3.01 9.67 -8.25
C ALA A 225 3.50 8.65 -9.29
N LEU A 226 2.58 7.84 -9.84
CA LEU A 226 2.92 6.86 -10.87
C LEU A 226 3.41 7.55 -12.17
N SER A 227 2.84 8.70 -12.53
CA SER A 227 3.32 9.49 -13.67
C SER A 227 4.73 10.01 -13.44
N HIS A 228 5.05 10.47 -12.21
CA HIS A 228 6.42 10.85 -11.84
C HIS A 228 7.40 9.71 -12.02
N LEU A 229 7.07 8.48 -11.58
CA LEU A 229 7.92 7.30 -11.74
C LEU A 229 8.13 6.92 -13.21
N ILE A 230 7.09 6.98 -14.02
CA ILE A 230 7.14 6.65 -15.45
C ILE A 230 7.99 7.69 -16.19
N PHE A 231 7.59 8.96 -16.16
CA PHE A 231 8.21 10.00 -16.97
C PHE A 231 9.64 10.37 -16.52
N SER A 232 10.00 10.13 -15.25
CA SER A 232 11.37 10.33 -14.79
C SER A 232 12.33 9.20 -15.17
N GLY A 233 11.82 8.10 -15.75
CA GLY A 233 12.62 6.94 -16.13
C GLY A 233 13.10 6.09 -14.94
N VAL A 234 12.53 6.23 -13.75
CA VAL A 234 12.87 5.36 -12.59
C VAL A 234 12.64 3.90 -12.96
N LEU A 235 11.52 3.59 -13.60
CA LEU A 235 11.21 2.23 -14.02
C LEU A 235 12.17 1.71 -15.10
N ASP A 236 12.75 2.58 -15.92
CA ASP A 236 13.77 2.20 -16.90
C ASP A 236 15.11 1.84 -16.25
N ARG A 237 15.53 2.64 -15.26
CA ARG A 237 16.76 2.40 -14.52
C ARG A 237 16.68 1.22 -13.56
N HIS A 238 15.47 0.96 -13.01
CA HIS A 238 15.23 -0.10 -12.04
C HIS A 238 14.19 -1.12 -12.51
N PRO A 239 14.47 -1.93 -13.55
CA PRO A 239 13.51 -2.86 -14.14
C PRO A 239 13.07 -3.99 -13.19
N ARG A 240 13.78 -4.19 -12.07
CA ARG A 240 13.43 -5.18 -11.04
C ARG A 240 12.67 -4.59 -9.85
N LEU A 241 12.38 -3.29 -9.87
CA LEU A 241 11.60 -2.64 -8.81
C LEU A 241 10.20 -3.26 -8.73
N ARG A 242 9.79 -3.63 -7.51
CA ARG A 242 8.48 -4.20 -7.23
C ARG A 242 7.63 -3.15 -6.54
N LEU A 243 6.76 -2.49 -7.29
CA LEU A 243 5.89 -1.42 -6.78
C LEU A 243 4.43 -1.81 -6.94
N VAL A 244 3.71 -1.85 -5.84
CA VAL A 244 2.26 -2.06 -5.77
C VAL A 244 1.59 -0.73 -5.52
N ALA A 245 0.68 -0.31 -6.38
CA ALA A 245 -0.10 0.90 -6.21
C ALA A 245 -1.47 0.58 -5.59
N ALA A 246 -1.76 1.19 -4.46
CA ALA A 246 -3.05 1.08 -3.79
C ALA A 246 -4.19 1.66 -4.64
N HIS A 247 -5.43 1.26 -4.35
CA HIS A 247 -6.66 1.76 -4.99
C HIS A 247 -6.64 1.63 -6.52
N GLY A 248 -6.11 0.49 -7.02
CA GLY A 248 -6.00 0.21 -8.45
C GLY A 248 -5.13 1.20 -9.22
N GLY A 249 -4.21 1.93 -8.54
CA GLY A 249 -3.40 2.97 -9.15
C GLY A 249 -4.18 4.24 -9.50
N GLY A 250 -5.34 4.43 -8.88
CA GLY A 250 -6.19 5.60 -9.08
C GLY A 250 -6.77 5.70 -10.49
N TYR A 251 -6.67 6.88 -11.08
CA TYR A 251 -7.20 7.13 -12.44
C TYR A 251 -6.22 6.73 -13.56
N LEU A 252 -4.95 6.43 -13.24
CA LEU A 252 -3.91 6.28 -14.26
C LEU A 252 -4.19 5.12 -15.24
N PRO A 253 -4.49 3.89 -14.79
CA PRO A 253 -4.68 2.76 -15.72
C PRO A 253 -5.80 2.99 -16.73
N THR A 254 -6.86 3.68 -16.33
CA THR A 254 -8.03 3.94 -17.19
C THR A 254 -7.84 5.12 -18.14
N TYR A 255 -6.88 6.04 -17.86
CA TYR A 255 -6.71 7.28 -18.62
C TYR A 255 -5.30 7.46 -19.19
N ILE A 256 -4.46 6.42 -19.15
CA ILE A 256 -3.05 6.44 -19.55
C ILE A 256 -2.83 6.84 -21.02
N GLY A 257 -3.78 6.58 -21.92
CA GLY A 257 -3.68 6.93 -23.32
C GLY A 257 -3.47 8.45 -23.57
N ARG A 258 -3.87 9.32 -22.62
CA ARG A 258 -3.53 10.75 -22.70
C ARG A 258 -2.03 10.97 -22.50
N SER A 259 -1.38 10.20 -21.65
CA SER A 259 0.08 10.22 -21.44
C SER A 259 0.84 9.70 -22.67
N ASP A 260 0.34 8.66 -23.33
CA ASP A 260 0.91 8.15 -24.57
C ASP A 260 0.88 9.22 -25.67
N HIS A 261 -0.26 9.88 -25.83
CA HIS A 261 -0.38 10.96 -26.82
C HIS A 261 0.57 12.13 -26.49
N ALA A 262 0.70 12.50 -25.21
CA ALA A 262 1.65 13.54 -24.82
C ALA A 262 3.10 13.13 -25.13
N TRP A 263 3.45 11.87 -24.86
CA TRP A 263 4.79 11.32 -25.15
C TRP A 263 5.10 11.39 -26.66
N GLU A 264 4.12 11.12 -27.53
CA GLU A 264 4.29 11.18 -28.99
C GLU A 264 4.47 12.62 -29.53
N VAL A 265 3.75 13.61 -28.97
CA VAL A 265 3.63 14.94 -29.59
C VAL A 265 4.37 16.04 -28.82
N ARG A 266 4.84 15.76 -27.58
CA ARG A 266 5.45 16.76 -26.70
C ARG A 266 6.89 16.40 -26.37
N PRO A 267 7.91 17.16 -26.83
CA PRO A 267 9.30 16.86 -26.50
C PRO A 267 9.61 16.88 -24.99
N ASP A 268 8.88 17.69 -24.23
CA ASP A 268 8.99 17.79 -22.77
C ASP A 268 8.32 16.62 -22.01
N ALA A 269 7.52 15.80 -22.71
CA ALA A 269 6.92 14.59 -22.18
C ALA A 269 7.59 13.30 -22.75
N HIS A 270 8.48 13.42 -23.73
CA HIS A 270 9.21 12.29 -24.32
C HIS A 270 10.49 12.01 -23.52
N THR A 271 10.33 11.56 -22.27
CA THR A 271 11.40 11.47 -21.27
C THR A 271 11.68 10.04 -20.78
N CYS A 272 10.72 9.12 -20.92
CA CYS A 272 10.89 7.68 -20.66
C CYS A 272 11.14 6.92 -21.97
N ALA A 273 11.71 5.71 -21.87
CA ALA A 273 12.18 4.95 -23.03
C ALA A 273 11.06 4.40 -23.91
N GLU A 274 9.92 4.03 -23.31
CA GLU A 274 8.79 3.40 -23.95
C GLU A 274 7.52 4.26 -23.80
N LEU A 275 6.45 3.92 -24.54
CA LEU A 275 5.13 4.52 -24.33
C LEU A 275 4.70 4.37 -22.87
N PRO A 276 4.17 5.42 -22.23
CA PRO A 276 3.74 5.39 -20.83
C PRO A 276 2.83 4.20 -20.47
N SER A 277 1.92 3.80 -21.37
CA SER A 277 1.03 2.67 -21.14
C SER A 277 1.76 1.34 -21.00
N SER A 278 2.93 1.15 -21.63
CA SER A 278 3.72 -0.09 -21.52
C SER A 278 4.23 -0.33 -20.08
N TYR A 279 4.45 0.74 -19.31
CA TYR A 279 4.91 0.65 -17.93
C TYR A 279 3.85 0.12 -16.96
N LEU A 280 2.56 0.15 -17.32
CA LEU A 280 1.53 -0.44 -16.47
C LEU A 280 1.78 -1.92 -16.20
N ARG A 281 2.39 -2.64 -17.14
CA ARG A 281 2.75 -4.05 -16.95
C ARG A 281 4.05 -4.27 -16.18
N ARG A 282 4.70 -3.21 -15.74
CA ARG A 282 5.90 -3.23 -14.87
C ARG A 282 5.57 -2.87 -13.43
N LEU A 283 4.30 -2.53 -13.16
CA LEU A 283 3.73 -2.19 -11.87
C LEU A 283 2.70 -3.23 -11.45
N TRP A 284 2.36 -3.24 -10.17
CA TRP A 284 1.25 -4.02 -9.62
C TRP A 284 0.22 -3.07 -9.02
N PHE A 285 -1.00 -3.53 -8.91
CA PHE A 285 -2.15 -2.76 -8.47
C PHE A 285 -2.99 -3.59 -7.52
N ASP A 286 -3.57 -2.99 -6.49
CA ASP A 286 -4.55 -3.72 -5.71
C ASP A 286 -5.92 -3.78 -6.41
N SER A 287 -6.78 -4.65 -5.92
CA SER A 287 -8.12 -4.87 -6.48
C SER A 287 -9.19 -3.92 -5.92
N LEU A 288 -8.80 -2.95 -5.06
CA LEU A 288 -9.73 -2.06 -4.37
C LEU A 288 -10.21 -0.92 -5.30
N VAL A 289 -11.09 -1.26 -6.21
CA VAL A 289 -11.69 -0.32 -7.19
C VAL A 289 -13.22 -0.25 -7.08
N HIS A 290 -13.79 -0.79 -6.01
CA HIS A 290 -15.17 -0.72 -5.51
C HIS A 290 -16.27 -1.29 -6.42
N THR A 291 -16.05 -1.54 -7.71
CA THR A 291 -17.06 -2.15 -8.59
C THR A 291 -16.51 -3.29 -9.44
N PRO A 292 -17.32 -4.33 -9.73
CA PRO A 292 -16.92 -5.40 -10.64
C PRO A 292 -16.48 -4.91 -12.02
N ALA A 293 -17.13 -3.87 -12.54
CA ALA A 293 -16.79 -3.30 -13.85
C ALA A 293 -15.41 -2.62 -13.84
N ALA A 294 -15.08 -1.88 -12.78
CA ALA A 294 -13.77 -1.25 -12.63
C ALA A 294 -12.66 -2.30 -12.48
N LEU A 295 -12.90 -3.40 -11.73
CA LEU A 295 -11.92 -4.47 -11.61
C LEU A 295 -11.66 -5.17 -12.95
N ARG A 296 -12.71 -5.48 -13.71
CA ARG A 296 -12.53 -6.01 -15.06
C ARG A 296 -11.75 -5.07 -15.99
N ALA A 297 -12.02 -3.76 -15.90
CA ALA A 297 -11.31 -2.77 -16.70
C ALA A 297 -9.83 -2.68 -16.28
N LEU A 298 -9.53 -2.73 -14.99
CA LEU A 298 -8.15 -2.78 -14.49
C LEU A 298 -7.43 -4.03 -15.01
N VAL A 299 -8.02 -5.21 -14.84
CA VAL A 299 -7.45 -6.48 -15.33
C VAL A 299 -7.22 -6.45 -16.84
N ALA A 300 -8.15 -5.89 -17.62
CA ALA A 300 -7.98 -5.73 -19.07
C ALA A 300 -6.81 -4.80 -19.43
N ALA A 301 -6.56 -3.75 -18.62
CA ALA A 301 -5.48 -2.80 -18.88
C ALA A 301 -4.10 -3.36 -18.48
N VAL A 302 -4.01 -4.06 -17.35
CA VAL A 302 -2.71 -4.43 -16.77
C VAL A 302 -2.41 -5.94 -16.77
N GLY A 303 -3.44 -6.79 -16.92
CA GLY A 303 -3.38 -8.25 -16.77
C GLY A 303 -3.58 -8.69 -15.31
N ALA A 304 -4.16 -9.86 -15.10
CA ALA A 304 -4.43 -10.42 -13.78
C ALA A 304 -3.13 -10.70 -12.98
N ASP A 305 -2.02 -10.98 -13.66
CA ASP A 305 -0.68 -11.16 -13.09
C ASP A 305 -0.07 -9.85 -12.54
N ARG A 306 -0.76 -8.73 -12.68
CA ARG A 306 -0.41 -7.41 -12.16
C ARG A 306 -1.42 -6.88 -11.15
N VAL A 307 -2.41 -7.68 -10.77
CA VAL A 307 -3.39 -7.32 -9.74
C VAL A 307 -3.22 -8.23 -8.54
N VAL A 308 -3.21 -7.64 -7.34
CA VAL A 308 -3.23 -8.33 -6.04
C VAL A 308 -4.55 -8.05 -5.33
N LEU A 309 -5.03 -8.96 -4.51
CA LEU A 309 -6.17 -8.69 -3.64
C LEU A 309 -5.79 -7.64 -2.59
N GLY A 310 -6.64 -6.64 -2.38
CA GLY A 310 -6.48 -5.61 -1.36
C GLY A 310 -7.82 -5.18 -0.79
N SER A 311 -7.86 -5.00 0.54
CA SER A 311 -9.08 -4.65 1.26
C SER A 311 -9.10 -3.22 1.82
N ASP A 312 -7.94 -2.61 2.10
CA ASP A 312 -7.79 -1.38 2.89
C ASP A 312 -8.42 -1.52 4.30
N ALA A 313 -8.42 -2.76 4.81
CA ALA A 313 -8.96 -3.04 6.14
C ALA A 313 -8.14 -2.35 7.24
N PRO A 314 -8.77 -1.83 8.27
CA PRO A 314 -10.19 -1.89 8.60
C PRO A 314 -10.94 -0.55 8.39
N PHE A 315 -10.49 0.29 7.47
CA PHE A 315 -11.11 1.60 7.24
C PHE A 315 -12.48 1.48 6.56
N ASP A 316 -13.30 2.55 6.66
CA ASP A 316 -14.67 2.57 6.10
C ASP A 316 -14.68 2.68 4.56
N MET A 317 -13.61 3.22 3.98
CA MET A 317 -13.41 3.21 2.52
C MET A 317 -12.79 1.90 2.03
N GLY A 318 -12.32 1.05 2.92
CA GLY A 318 -11.97 -0.33 2.62
C GLY A 318 -13.19 -1.22 2.44
N VAL A 319 -12.96 -2.51 2.32
CA VAL A 319 -14.02 -3.51 2.15
C VAL A 319 -13.82 -4.67 3.14
N ASP A 320 -14.91 -5.08 3.78
CA ASP A 320 -14.90 -6.23 4.70
C ASP A 320 -15.07 -7.57 3.96
N ASP A 321 -15.35 -7.55 2.64
CA ASP A 321 -15.67 -8.71 1.80
C ASP A 321 -14.82 -8.79 0.50
N PRO A 322 -13.47 -8.66 0.57
CA PRO A 322 -12.63 -8.54 -0.63
C PRO A 322 -12.74 -9.76 -1.56
N VAL A 323 -12.88 -10.97 -1.01
CA VAL A 323 -13.04 -12.21 -1.80
C VAL A 323 -14.37 -12.21 -2.54
N ALA A 324 -15.46 -11.88 -1.87
CA ALA A 324 -16.79 -11.82 -2.51
C ALA A 324 -16.85 -10.77 -3.62
N ARG A 325 -16.15 -9.63 -3.46
CA ARG A 325 -16.03 -8.60 -4.50
C ARG A 325 -15.19 -9.06 -5.70
N LEU A 326 -14.12 -9.82 -5.43
CA LEU A 326 -13.33 -10.46 -6.50
C LEU A 326 -14.20 -11.45 -7.28
N ASP A 327 -14.95 -12.29 -6.59
CA ASP A 327 -15.84 -13.29 -7.22
C ASP A 327 -16.97 -12.63 -8.03
N ALA A 328 -17.53 -11.52 -7.54
CA ALA A 328 -18.54 -10.72 -8.24
C ALA A 328 -18.03 -10.10 -9.56
N ALA A 329 -16.71 -9.97 -9.74
CA ALA A 329 -16.15 -9.49 -10.99
C ALA A 329 -16.34 -10.49 -12.14
N GLY A 330 -16.59 -11.78 -11.86
CA GLY A 330 -16.86 -12.80 -12.88
C GLY A 330 -15.68 -13.00 -13.83
N LEU A 331 -14.47 -12.95 -13.31
CA LEU A 331 -13.24 -13.20 -14.07
C LEU A 331 -13.08 -14.69 -14.39
N ASP A 332 -12.20 -15.01 -15.35
CA ASP A 332 -11.78 -16.39 -15.55
C ASP A 332 -11.21 -16.98 -14.24
N PRO A 333 -11.49 -18.26 -13.92
CA PRO A 333 -11.00 -18.87 -12.67
C PRO A 333 -9.48 -18.76 -12.47
N ALA A 334 -8.68 -18.87 -13.53
CA ALA A 334 -7.22 -18.72 -13.41
C ALA A 334 -6.80 -17.28 -13.09
N ASP A 335 -7.48 -16.29 -13.62
CA ASP A 335 -7.23 -14.87 -13.32
C ASP A 335 -7.73 -14.52 -11.92
N ARG A 336 -8.88 -15.06 -11.51
CA ARG A 336 -9.39 -14.94 -10.15
C ARG A 336 -8.38 -15.48 -9.13
N ASP A 337 -7.82 -16.67 -9.35
CA ASP A 337 -6.85 -17.31 -8.45
C ASP A 337 -5.52 -16.57 -8.41
N ARG A 338 -5.09 -16.01 -9.54
CA ARG A 338 -3.92 -15.11 -9.57
C ARG A 338 -4.12 -13.91 -8.66
N ILE A 339 -5.24 -13.22 -8.78
CA ILE A 339 -5.55 -12.03 -7.97
C ILE A 339 -5.73 -12.40 -6.51
N ALA A 340 -6.40 -13.51 -6.20
CA ALA A 340 -6.64 -13.95 -4.82
C ALA A 340 -5.35 -14.18 -4.02
N GLY A 341 -4.28 -14.67 -4.69
CA GLY A 341 -3.03 -14.95 -3.97
C GLY A 341 -1.83 -15.26 -4.86
N GLY A 342 -2.04 -15.77 -6.09
CA GLY A 342 -0.95 -16.18 -6.97
C GLY A 342 0.01 -15.03 -7.30
N THR A 343 -0.50 -13.84 -7.58
CA THR A 343 0.33 -12.64 -7.84
C THR A 343 1.10 -12.22 -6.60
N ALA A 344 0.47 -12.23 -5.41
CA ALA A 344 1.12 -11.93 -4.15
C ALA A 344 2.24 -12.95 -3.83
N ALA A 345 2.01 -14.24 -4.08
CA ALA A 345 3.03 -15.29 -3.95
C ALA A 345 4.23 -15.02 -4.88
N GLY A 346 3.99 -14.63 -6.13
CA GLY A 346 5.04 -14.25 -7.09
C GLY A 346 5.85 -13.01 -6.67
N LEU A 347 5.25 -12.13 -5.87
CA LEU A 347 5.93 -10.98 -5.27
C LEU A 347 6.70 -11.33 -3.99
N GLY A 348 6.62 -12.57 -3.47
CA GLY A 348 7.24 -12.96 -2.21
C GLY A 348 6.48 -12.48 -0.97
N LEU A 349 5.17 -12.21 -1.10
CA LEU A 349 4.35 -11.66 -0.02
C LEU A 349 3.68 -12.74 0.86
N LEU A 350 3.86 -14.01 0.54
CA LEU A 350 3.48 -15.09 1.48
C LEU A 350 4.33 -15.00 2.75
N PRO A 351 3.81 -15.46 3.91
CA PRO A 351 4.59 -15.62 5.11
C PRO A 351 5.87 -16.43 4.87
N ARG A 352 6.99 -16.03 5.47
CA ARG A 352 8.29 -16.69 5.26
C ARG A 352 8.25 -18.20 5.51
N LYS A 353 7.46 -18.65 6.49
CA LYS A 353 7.29 -20.07 6.81
C LYS A 353 6.48 -20.86 5.76
N LEU A 354 5.82 -20.20 4.84
CA LEU A 354 5.11 -20.82 3.72
C LEU A 354 5.91 -20.74 2.40
N GLN A 355 7.04 -20.05 2.40
CA GLN A 355 7.94 -19.92 1.24
C GLN A 355 9.05 -20.99 1.21
N SER A 356 9.20 -21.78 2.30
CA SER A 356 10.25 -22.81 2.47
C SER A 356 9.86 -24.18 1.91
#